data_e4a6c66725947bbea4cd3f359de7786d
#
_entry.id   e4a6c66725947bbea4cd3f359de7786d
#
_cell.length_a   1.000
_cell.length_b   1.000
_cell.length_c   1.000
_cell.angle_alpha   90.00
_cell.angle_beta   90.00
_cell.angle_gamma   90.00
#
_symmetry.space_group_name_H-M   'P 1'
#
loop_
_entity.id
_entity.type
_entity.pdbx_description
1 polymer ?
#
loop_
_entity_poly.entity_id
_entity_poly.type
_entity_poly.pdbx_seq_one_letter_code
_entity_poly.pdbx_strand_id
1 'polypeptide(L)'
;MKLTFLGADREVTGSCTQLEAAGHRFLIDCGMEQGRDVYENADLPCAPGTYEALLLTHAHIDHSGRIPYLYKNGYRGPIYTTDATRDLCAIMLEDSAHIQEQEAEWKNRKAMRSGAEMIEPDYTVEDAQNVMKQFVPCPYETWQTLFDGPTGKIEMRFTDVGHLLGSASVSLRIAEPGRTPEIIVFSGDIGNTHQPLIKDPSNPGHADYLVMESTYGDRSHGPKPDYIGDLSAVLQSTFDKGGNVVIPSFAVGRTQELLYFIRQIKAEGRIKGHENFPVLVDSPLASKSTTIFRENFAECYDDEALALVQSGRNPLQFPGLHVSETKEESMAINGDPTPKVIISAAGMCDAGRIRHHLKYNLWRPECTVLFVGYQSPGTLGNALVNGAQEVKLFGEPVQVRACIAQLGGLSGHADKDGLEAWLRAFDEKPKFVFVNHGEDAVAEHWANHLKEEGYEADAPYNGSIWIAAEGRVACAEVGNTRKIIKTKSAETVRTSAAYDRLANMGQRLLEVIRHNQGGANKDLAKFASQIAALCDKWDR
;
A
#
# COMPACT_ATOMS: atom_id res chain seq x y z
N MET A 1 -16.88 -4.09 -21.38
CA MET A 1 -15.58 -4.04 -20.68
C MET A 1 -15.12 -5.43 -20.32
N LYS A 2 -13.80 -5.62 -20.15
CA LYS A 2 -13.20 -6.89 -19.72
C LYS A 2 -12.27 -6.60 -18.54
N LEU A 3 -12.42 -7.38 -17.47
CA LEU A 3 -11.60 -7.32 -16.26
C LEU A 3 -10.71 -8.56 -16.19
N THR A 4 -9.44 -8.37 -15.84
CA THR A 4 -8.53 -9.46 -15.49
C THR A 4 -7.96 -9.16 -14.11
N PHE A 5 -8.21 -10.06 -13.17
CA PHE A 5 -7.77 -9.94 -11.79
C PHE A 5 -6.35 -10.52 -11.67
N LEU A 6 -5.39 -9.70 -11.21
CA LEU A 6 -3.95 -10.01 -11.29
C LEU A 6 -3.25 -9.95 -9.92
N GLY A 7 -3.98 -9.60 -8.87
CA GLY A 7 -3.44 -9.56 -7.51
C GLY A 7 -4.40 -9.04 -6.48
N ALA A 8 -4.14 -9.36 -5.21
CA ALA A 8 -5.02 -9.23 -4.05
C ALA A 8 -6.35 -9.99 -4.23
N ASP A 9 -6.36 -11.03 -5.05
CA ASP A 9 -7.52 -11.85 -5.33
C ASP A 9 -7.54 -13.03 -4.37
N ARG A 10 -8.44 -13.00 -3.37
CA ARG A 10 -8.47 -13.89 -2.19
C ARG A 10 -7.21 -13.80 -1.32
N GLU A 11 -6.52 -12.67 -1.38
CA GLU A 11 -5.33 -12.29 -0.63
C GLU A 11 -5.39 -10.79 -0.29
N VAL A 12 -4.58 -10.34 0.68
CA VAL A 12 -4.60 -8.96 1.18
C VAL A 12 -3.43 -8.11 0.66
N THR A 13 -2.66 -8.58 -0.33
CA THR A 13 -1.53 -7.84 -0.87
C THR A 13 -1.38 -8.04 -2.37
N GLY A 14 -0.65 -7.13 -3.02
CA GLY A 14 -0.36 -7.23 -4.44
C GLY A 14 -1.47 -6.73 -5.36
N SER A 15 -2.32 -5.80 -4.89
CA SER A 15 -3.48 -5.29 -5.64
C SER A 15 -3.12 -4.89 -7.07
N CYS A 16 -3.77 -5.51 -8.04
CA CYS A 16 -3.58 -5.23 -9.45
C CYS A 16 -4.76 -5.76 -10.28
N THR A 17 -5.46 -4.89 -10.98
CA THR A 17 -6.54 -5.28 -11.88
C THR A 17 -6.34 -4.65 -13.25
N GLN A 18 -6.41 -5.45 -14.32
CA GLN A 18 -6.44 -4.94 -15.69
C GLN A 18 -7.86 -4.69 -16.14
N LEU A 19 -8.12 -3.52 -16.69
CA LEU A 19 -9.36 -3.16 -17.37
C LEU A 19 -9.11 -2.97 -18.87
N GLU A 20 -9.89 -3.65 -19.70
CA GLU A 20 -9.97 -3.40 -21.14
C GLU A 20 -11.35 -2.84 -21.49
N ALA A 21 -11.41 -1.65 -22.08
CA ALA A 21 -12.65 -0.98 -22.49
C ALA A 21 -12.40 -0.07 -23.70
N ALA A 22 -13.35 0.02 -24.61
CA ALA A 22 -13.29 0.83 -25.84
C ALA A 22 -12.00 0.60 -26.66
N GLY A 23 -11.40 -0.58 -26.59
CA GLY A 23 -10.15 -0.93 -27.27
C GLY A 23 -8.87 -0.49 -26.54
N HIS A 24 -8.99 0.08 -25.36
CA HIS A 24 -7.90 0.60 -24.51
C HIS A 24 -7.66 -0.30 -23.30
N ARG A 25 -6.45 -0.22 -22.74
CA ARG A 25 -5.99 -1.08 -21.66
C ARG A 25 -5.39 -0.28 -20.52
N PHE A 26 -5.94 -0.46 -19.31
CA PHE A 26 -5.54 0.24 -18.10
C PHE A 26 -5.17 -0.74 -16.99
N LEU A 27 -4.28 -0.32 -16.08
CA LEU A 27 -4.09 -0.97 -14.79
C LEU A 27 -4.72 -0.12 -13.70
N ILE A 28 -5.37 -0.80 -12.76
CA ILE A 28 -5.79 -0.22 -11.48
C ILE A 28 -4.91 -0.87 -10.42
N ASP A 29 -4.11 -0.04 -9.77
CA ASP A 29 -3.00 -0.42 -8.90
C ASP A 29 -1.95 -1.30 -9.57
N CYS A 30 -0.80 -1.42 -8.94
CA CYS A 30 0.27 -2.36 -9.25
C CYS A 30 1.09 -2.62 -8.00
N GLY A 31 0.53 -3.42 -7.14
CA GLY A 31 1.02 -3.68 -5.80
C GLY A 31 2.10 -4.75 -5.74
N MET A 32 2.87 -4.70 -4.65
CA MET A 32 3.83 -5.73 -4.30
C MET A 32 3.18 -6.74 -3.38
N GLU A 33 3.34 -8.01 -3.69
CA GLU A 33 2.95 -9.10 -2.81
C GLU A 33 3.82 -9.10 -1.54
N GLN A 34 3.20 -9.25 -0.39
CA GLN A 34 3.87 -9.27 0.91
C GLN A 34 3.36 -10.45 1.75
N GLY A 35 4.27 -11.12 2.44
CA GLY A 35 3.90 -12.24 3.31
C GLY A 35 3.89 -13.58 2.60
N ARG A 36 2.81 -14.35 2.75
CA ARG A 36 2.68 -15.70 2.19
C ARG A 36 1.41 -15.79 1.38
N ASP A 37 1.57 -15.92 0.08
CA ASP A 37 0.47 -16.18 -0.82
C ASP A 37 -0.11 -17.58 -0.57
N VAL A 38 -1.41 -17.68 -0.76
CA VAL A 38 -2.18 -18.94 -0.69
C VAL A 38 -2.31 -19.56 -2.06
N TYR A 39 -2.46 -18.72 -3.09
CA TYR A 39 -2.60 -19.14 -4.48
C TYR A 39 -1.36 -18.79 -5.30
N GLU A 40 -1.13 -19.52 -6.37
CA GLU A 40 -0.10 -19.21 -7.36
C GLU A 40 -0.59 -18.04 -8.22
N ASN A 41 0.13 -16.93 -8.22
CA ASN A 41 -0.25 -15.72 -8.92
C ASN A 41 0.08 -15.77 -10.41
N ALA A 42 -0.76 -15.15 -11.22
CA ALA A 42 -0.58 -15.04 -12.66
C ALA A 42 0.39 -13.86 -12.99
N ASP A 43 1.20 -14.06 -14.02
CA ASP A 43 1.97 -12.97 -14.61
C ASP A 43 1.07 -11.94 -15.31
N LEU A 44 1.60 -10.74 -15.54
CA LEU A 44 0.90 -9.76 -16.36
C LEU A 44 0.63 -10.33 -17.76
N PRO A 45 -0.64 -10.26 -18.24
CA PRO A 45 -1.02 -10.91 -19.50
C PRO A 45 -0.45 -10.24 -20.75
N CYS A 46 0.17 -9.07 -20.60
CA CYS A 46 0.79 -8.33 -21.69
C CYS A 46 1.97 -7.49 -21.22
N ALA A 47 2.83 -7.12 -22.17
CA ALA A 47 4.01 -6.30 -21.89
C ALA A 47 3.62 -4.95 -21.26
N PRO A 48 4.34 -4.47 -20.23
CA PRO A 48 4.02 -3.22 -19.53
C PRO A 48 3.85 -1.99 -20.44
N GLY A 49 4.60 -1.90 -21.53
CA GLY A 49 4.49 -0.79 -22.50
C GLY A 49 3.17 -0.74 -23.27
N THR A 50 2.31 -1.77 -23.18
CA THR A 50 1.01 -1.81 -23.88
C THR A 50 -0.13 -1.20 -23.06
N TYR A 51 0.09 -0.90 -21.79
CA TYR A 51 -0.89 -0.19 -20.96
C TYR A 51 -0.82 1.32 -21.22
N GLU A 52 -1.96 1.92 -21.44
CA GLU A 52 -2.07 3.35 -21.76
C GLU A 52 -1.99 4.23 -20.53
N ALA A 53 -2.55 3.78 -19.41
CA ALA A 53 -2.43 4.43 -18.13
C ALA A 53 -2.52 3.44 -16.96
N LEU A 54 -2.00 3.87 -15.80
CA LEU A 54 -2.21 3.27 -14.51
C LEU A 54 -2.98 4.26 -13.63
N LEU A 55 -4.00 3.75 -12.92
CA LEU A 55 -4.81 4.50 -11.97
C LEU A 55 -4.49 3.96 -10.59
N LEU A 56 -3.88 4.79 -9.74
CA LEU A 56 -3.41 4.37 -8.42
C LEU A 56 -4.34 4.87 -7.33
N THR A 57 -4.90 3.95 -6.55
CA THR A 57 -5.84 4.26 -5.47
C THR A 57 -5.16 4.93 -4.28
N HIS A 58 -4.03 4.42 -3.82
CA HIS A 58 -3.28 4.98 -2.70
C HIS A 58 -1.82 4.47 -2.67
N ALA A 59 -1.02 4.99 -1.72
CA ALA A 59 0.43 4.85 -1.73
C ALA A 59 0.97 3.58 -1.06
N HIS A 60 0.15 2.76 -0.36
CA HIS A 60 0.68 1.56 0.27
C HIS A 60 1.40 0.64 -0.73
N ILE A 61 2.43 -0.05 -0.28
CA ILE A 61 3.31 -0.85 -1.14
C ILE A 61 2.59 -2.02 -1.80
N ASP A 62 1.57 -2.57 -1.17
CA ASP A 62 0.70 -3.60 -1.74
C ASP A 62 -0.27 -3.08 -2.82
N HIS A 63 -0.31 -1.76 -3.08
CA HIS A 63 -1.01 -1.11 -4.19
C HIS A 63 -0.06 -0.42 -5.18
N SER A 64 1.10 0.06 -4.75
CA SER A 64 2.03 0.86 -5.55
C SER A 64 3.38 0.21 -5.80
N GLY A 65 3.76 -0.79 -5.02
CA GLY A 65 5.14 -1.25 -4.87
C GLY A 65 5.78 -1.85 -6.11
N ARG A 66 5.02 -2.28 -7.12
CA ARG A 66 5.56 -2.78 -8.40
C ARG A 66 5.55 -1.73 -9.52
N ILE A 67 5.14 -0.51 -9.26
CA ILE A 67 5.18 0.58 -10.25
C ILE A 67 6.60 0.81 -10.81
N PRO A 68 7.68 0.87 -10.00
CA PRO A 68 9.03 0.99 -10.55
C PRO A 68 9.46 -0.24 -11.36
N TYR A 69 8.97 -1.43 -11.02
CA TYR A 69 9.18 -2.63 -11.83
C TYR A 69 8.53 -2.53 -13.22
N LEU A 70 7.30 -2.00 -13.30
CA LEU A 70 6.66 -1.72 -14.61
C LEU A 70 7.52 -0.74 -15.43
N TYR A 71 8.02 0.33 -14.79
CA TYR A 71 8.90 1.30 -15.45
C TYR A 71 10.18 0.65 -15.99
N LYS A 72 10.87 -0.15 -15.17
CA LYS A 72 12.06 -0.92 -15.56
C LYS A 72 11.78 -1.82 -16.77
N ASN A 73 10.57 -2.39 -16.85
CA ASN A 73 10.13 -3.29 -17.93
C ASN A 73 9.39 -2.60 -19.08
N GLY A 74 9.49 -1.27 -19.19
CA GLY A 74 9.10 -0.55 -20.41
C GLY A 74 7.81 0.25 -20.34
N TYR A 75 7.09 0.25 -19.21
CA TYR A 75 5.94 1.15 -19.03
C TYR A 75 6.38 2.62 -19.12
N ARG A 76 5.61 3.42 -19.87
CA ARG A 76 5.88 4.86 -20.06
C ARG A 76 4.59 5.69 -20.09
N GLY A 77 3.45 5.07 -19.81
CA GLY A 77 2.17 5.76 -19.69
C GLY A 77 2.07 6.66 -18.45
N PRO A 78 1.07 7.54 -18.37
CA PRO A 78 0.80 8.33 -17.18
C PRO A 78 0.30 7.44 -16.03
N ILE A 79 0.62 7.86 -14.79
CA ILE A 79 0.14 7.27 -13.55
C ILE A 79 -0.71 8.33 -12.87
N TYR A 80 -2.03 8.16 -12.96
CA TYR A 80 -2.99 9.07 -12.36
C TYR A 80 -3.24 8.71 -10.90
N THR A 81 -3.19 9.69 -10.02
CA THR A 81 -3.45 9.54 -8.59
C THR A 81 -3.70 10.91 -7.95
N THR A 82 -3.99 10.98 -6.66
CA THR A 82 -4.11 12.24 -5.92
C THR A 82 -2.73 12.86 -5.63
N ASP A 83 -2.68 14.16 -5.34
CA ASP A 83 -1.43 14.86 -4.98
C ASP A 83 -0.73 14.20 -3.78
N ALA A 84 -1.47 13.94 -2.71
CA ALA A 84 -0.90 13.34 -1.50
C ALA A 84 -0.40 11.90 -1.73
N THR A 85 -1.10 11.09 -2.52
CA THR A 85 -0.64 9.75 -2.91
C THR A 85 0.65 9.81 -3.73
N ARG A 86 0.76 10.74 -4.69
CA ARG A 86 2.02 10.96 -5.44
C ARG A 86 3.18 11.28 -4.48
N ASP A 87 2.97 12.20 -3.56
CA ASP A 87 4.00 12.66 -2.63
C ASP A 87 4.45 11.53 -1.69
N LEU A 88 3.51 10.72 -1.19
CA LEU A 88 3.82 9.53 -0.40
C LEU A 88 4.55 8.46 -1.23
N CYS A 89 4.14 8.22 -2.48
CA CYS A 89 4.82 7.29 -3.37
C CYS A 89 6.27 7.68 -3.61
N ALA A 90 6.58 8.98 -3.72
CA ALA A 90 7.95 9.45 -3.94
C ALA A 90 8.91 8.97 -2.84
N ILE A 91 8.47 8.93 -1.59
CA ILE A 91 9.30 8.47 -0.47
C ILE A 91 9.19 6.96 -0.23
N MET A 92 8.03 6.36 -0.44
CA MET A 92 7.79 4.95 -0.15
C MET A 92 8.41 4.02 -1.20
N LEU A 93 8.31 4.38 -2.49
CA LEU A 93 8.92 3.59 -3.57
C LEU A 93 10.45 3.65 -3.53
N GLU A 94 11.01 4.81 -3.16
CA GLU A 94 12.45 4.96 -2.95
C GLU A 94 12.94 4.10 -1.78
N ASP A 95 12.23 4.11 -0.63
CA ASP A 95 12.54 3.30 0.55
C ASP A 95 12.44 1.79 0.23
N SER A 96 11.39 1.38 -0.47
CA SER A 96 11.21 -0.01 -0.92
C SER A 96 12.35 -0.46 -1.85
N ALA A 97 12.75 0.38 -2.80
CA ALA A 97 13.88 0.10 -3.69
C ALA A 97 15.19 -0.08 -2.91
N HIS A 98 15.44 0.82 -1.97
CA HIS A 98 16.63 0.77 -1.12
C HIS A 98 16.70 -0.51 -0.27
N ILE A 99 15.57 -0.96 0.28
CA ILE A 99 15.48 -2.24 1.01
C ILE A 99 15.82 -3.41 0.08
N GLN A 100 15.28 -3.45 -1.13
CA GLN A 100 15.55 -4.50 -2.11
C GLN A 100 17.03 -4.54 -2.54
N GLU A 101 17.64 -3.36 -2.80
CA GLU A 101 19.06 -3.27 -3.13
C GLU A 101 19.93 -3.79 -1.98
N GLN A 102 19.65 -3.41 -0.72
CA GLN A 102 20.37 -3.91 0.45
C GLN A 102 20.21 -5.43 0.64
N GLU A 103 19.02 -5.96 0.44
CA GLU A 103 18.79 -7.40 0.49
C GLU A 103 19.55 -8.16 -0.60
N ALA A 104 19.53 -7.65 -1.84
CA ALA A 104 20.27 -8.22 -2.95
C ALA A 104 21.77 -8.21 -2.66
N GLU A 105 22.33 -7.10 -2.18
CA GLU A 105 23.74 -7.03 -1.78
C GLU A 105 24.08 -8.03 -0.67
N TRP A 106 23.22 -8.16 0.34
CA TRP A 106 23.47 -9.11 1.44
C TRP A 106 23.41 -10.56 0.97
N LYS A 107 22.43 -10.92 0.13
CA LYS A 107 22.32 -12.25 -0.49
C LYS A 107 23.53 -12.52 -1.40
N ASN A 108 23.95 -11.54 -2.20
CA ASN A 108 25.09 -11.64 -3.11
C ASN A 108 26.43 -11.82 -2.38
N ARG A 109 26.63 -11.14 -1.25
CA ARG A 109 27.81 -11.40 -0.38
C ARG A 109 27.87 -12.83 0.13
N LYS A 110 26.71 -13.48 0.37
CA LYS A 110 26.65 -14.90 0.72
C LYS A 110 26.87 -15.79 -0.51
N ALA A 111 26.25 -15.46 -1.64
CA ALA A 111 26.37 -16.17 -2.90
C ALA A 111 27.82 -16.26 -3.36
N MET A 112 28.58 -15.16 -3.29
CA MET A 112 30.03 -15.13 -3.61
C MET A 112 30.84 -16.14 -2.79
N ARG A 113 30.45 -16.42 -1.54
CA ARG A 113 31.15 -17.40 -0.67
C ARG A 113 30.74 -18.84 -0.94
N SER A 114 29.52 -19.06 -1.44
CA SER A 114 28.96 -20.40 -1.68
C SER A 114 29.02 -20.83 -3.15
N GLY A 115 29.41 -19.93 -4.08
CA GLY A 115 29.36 -20.18 -5.52
C GLY A 115 27.93 -20.20 -6.09
N ALA A 116 26.94 -19.64 -5.37
CA ALA A 116 25.57 -19.52 -5.83
C ALA A 116 25.42 -18.33 -6.82
N GLU A 117 24.37 -18.35 -7.61
CA GLU A 117 24.06 -17.23 -8.53
C GLU A 117 23.77 -15.94 -7.76
N MET A 118 24.20 -14.82 -8.36
CA MET A 118 23.89 -13.48 -7.86
C MET A 118 22.45 -13.09 -8.27
N ILE A 119 21.78 -12.37 -7.42
CA ILE A 119 20.44 -11.87 -7.67
C ILE A 119 20.47 -10.36 -7.91
N GLU A 120 19.58 -9.86 -8.76
CA GLU A 120 19.30 -8.44 -8.93
C GLU A 120 18.04 -8.07 -8.15
N PRO A 121 17.92 -6.81 -7.67
CA PRO A 121 16.65 -6.31 -7.14
C PRO A 121 15.62 -6.21 -8.29
N ASP A 122 14.35 -6.35 -7.97
CA ASP A 122 13.27 -6.20 -8.95
C ASP A 122 13.35 -4.84 -9.64
N TYR A 123 13.69 -3.80 -8.89
CA TYR A 123 13.98 -2.45 -9.38
C TYR A 123 14.96 -1.73 -8.44
N THR A 124 15.52 -0.65 -8.93
CA THR A 124 16.53 0.16 -8.23
C THR A 124 15.93 1.47 -7.71
N VAL A 125 16.67 2.17 -6.84
CA VAL A 125 16.35 3.54 -6.42
C VAL A 125 16.24 4.47 -7.63
N GLU A 126 17.09 4.31 -8.64
CA GLU A 126 17.02 5.10 -9.88
C GLU A 126 15.71 4.84 -10.65
N ASP A 127 15.24 3.59 -10.72
CA ASP A 127 13.95 3.25 -11.35
C ASP A 127 12.80 3.90 -10.58
N ALA A 128 12.81 3.85 -9.25
CA ALA A 128 11.81 4.48 -8.38
C ALA A 128 11.77 6.01 -8.54
N GLN A 129 12.92 6.67 -8.61
CA GLN A 129 13.00 8.12 -8.83
C GLN A 129 12.55 8.51 -10.24
N ASN A 130 12.90 7.71 -11.25
CA ASN A 130 12.56 8.01 -12.64
C ASN A 130 11.08 7.84 -12.94
N VAL A 131 10.41 6.83 -12.37
CA VAL A 131 8.98 6.60 -12.58
C VAL A 131 8.11 7.74 -12.03
N MET A 132 8.58 8.48 -11.02
CA MET A 132 7.86 9.63 -10.47
C MET A 132 7.55 10.71 -11.51
N LYS A 133 8.33 10.78 -12.61
CA LYS A 133 8.08 11.71 -13.74
C LYS A 133 6.80 11.39 -14.52
N GLN A 134 6.24 10.20 -14.33
CA GLN A 134 5.00 9.75 -14.99
C GLN A 134 3.75 10.00 -14.13
N PHE A 135 3.92 10.34 -12.85
CA PHE A 135 2.81 10.63 -11.96
C PHE A 135 2.10 11.92 -12.35
N VAL A 136 0.79 11.82 -12.53
CA VAL A 136 -0.11 12.92 -12.89
C VAL A 136 -1.11 13.10 -11.74
N PRO A 137 -0.93 14.15 -10.92
CA PRO A 137 -1.84 14.40 -9.80
C PRO A 137 -3.22 14.88 -10.28
N CYS A 138 -4.25 14.39 -9.62
CA CYS A 138 -5.64 14.64 -9.95
C CYS A 138 -6.41 15.08 -8.71
N PRO A 139 -7.22 16.14 -8.79
CA PRO A 139 -8.08 16.55 -7.69
C PRO A 139 -9.21 15.54 -7.45
N TYR A 140 -9.68 15.44 -6.22
CA TYR A 140 -10.89 14.70 -5.90
C TYR A 140 -12.13 15.27 -6.60
N GLU A 141 -13.14 14.43 -6.77
CA GLU A 141 -14.48 14.73 -7.29
C GLU A 141 -14.51 15.41 -8.67
N THR A 142 -13.43 15.28 -9.44
CA THR A 142 -13.32 15.89 -10.77
C THR A 142 -13.19 14.83 -11.86
N TRP A 143 -14.17 14.78 -12.77
CA TRP A 143 -14.10 13.92 -13.94
C TRP A 143 -13.02 14.40 -14.90
N GLN A 144 -12.12 13.49 -15.26
CA GLN A 144 -11.03 13.72 -16.21
C GLN A 144 -11.14 12.74 -17.37
N THR A 145 -10.94 13.22 -18.59
CA THR A 145 -10.97 12.38 -19.79
C THR A 145 -9.64 11.65 -19.94
N LEU A 146 -9.67 10.31 -19.92
CA LEU A 146 -8.53 9.47 -20.26
C LEU A 146 -8.44 9.23 -21.77
N PHE A 147 -9.59 9.03 -22.40
CA PHE A 147 -9.69 8.78 -23.84
C PHE A 147 -10.99 9.38 -24.38
N ASP A 148 -10.93 9.96 -25.59
CA ASP A 148 -12.10 10.41 -26.36
C ASP A 148 -11.80 10.21 -27.85
N GLY A 149 -12.52 9.28 -28.49
CA GLY A 149 -12.24 8.92 -29.87
C GLY A 149 -13.30 8.02 -30.50
N PRO A 150 -13.02 7.46 -31.71
CA PRO A 150 -14.01 6.69 -32.48
C PRO A 150 -14.51 5.42 -31.78
N THR A 151 -13.73 4.84 -30.87
CA THR A 151 -14.08 3.61 -30.14
C THR A 151 -14.88 3.87 -28.88
N GLY A 152 -14.96 5.14 -28.42
CA GLY A 152 -15.73 5.52 -27.26
C GLY A 152 -15.09 6.67 -26.50
N LYS A 153 -15.59 6.91 -25.29
CA LYS A 153 -15.06 7.88 -24.33
C LYS A 153 -14.86 7.19 -22.98
N ILE A 154 -13.71 7.43 -22.35
CA ILE A 154 -13.40 6.94 -21.01
C ILE A 154 -13.01 8.13 -20.15
N GLU A 155 -13.69 8.29 -19.02
CA GLU A 155 -13.44 9.33 -18.03
C GLU A 155 -13.20 8.68 -16.67
N MET A 156 -12.34 9.29 -15.86
CA MET A 156 -12.04 8.85 -14.48
C MET A 156 -12.36 9.92 -13.46
N ARG A 157 -12.61 9.50 -12.21
CA ARG A 157 -12.76 10.38 -11.05
C ARG A 157 -12.24 9.67 -9.80
N PHE A 158 -11.53 10.41 -8.95
CA PHE A 158 -11.12 9.98 -7.63
C PHE A 158 -12.09 10.50 -6.57
N THR A 159 -12.48 9.62 -5.62
CA THR A 159 -13.31 9.98 -4.45
C THR A 159 -12.58 9.52 -3.19
N ASP A 160 -12.43 10.42 -2.20
CA ASP A 160 -11.71 10.12 -0.95
C ASP A 160 -12.37 8.97 -0.18
N VAL A 161 -11.59 7.97 0.21
CA VAL A 161 -12.08 6.79 0.95
C VAL A 161 -11.49 6.68 2.36
N GLY A 162 -10.79 7.71 2.85
CA GLY A 162 -10.41 7.86 4.26
C GLY A 162 -9.50 6.80 4.85
N HIS A 163 -8.77 6.03 4.04
CA HIS A 163 -7.90 4.95 4.51
C HIS A 163 -6.48 5.44 4.86
N LEU A 164 -5.92 6.23 3.98
CA LEU A 164 -4.61 6.85 4.09
C LEU A 164 -4.68 8.26 3.52
N LEU A 165 -3.74 9.12 3.90
CA LEU A 165 -3.62 10.44 3.28
C LEU A 165 -3.56 10.30 1.75
N GLY A 166 -4.51 10.90 1.05
CA GLY A 166 -4.58 10.84 -0.41
C GLY A 166 -5.28 9.61 -0.99
N SER A 167 -5.74 8.66 -0.16
CA SER A 167 -6.43 7.47 -0.65
C SER A 167 -7.73 7.79 -1.39
N ALA A 168 -8.02 7.02 -2.42
CA ALA A 168 -9.21 7.23 -3.24
C ALA A 168 -9.79 5.95 -3.79
N SER A 169 -11.11 5.89 -3.94
CA SER A 169 -11.75 5.02 -4.91
C SER A 169 -11.63 5.61 -6.32
N VAL A 170 -11.58 4.74 -7.32
CA VAL A 170 -11.48 5.12 -8.73
C VAL A 170 -12.77 4.79 -9.45
N SER A 171 -13.47 5.82 -9.93
CA SER A 171 -14.63 5.65 -10.81
C SER A 171 -14.21 5.80 -12.27
N LEU A 172 -14.60 4.86 -13.13
CA LEU A 172 -14.39 4.92 -14.56
C LEU A 172 -15.74 4.90 -15.28
N ARG A 173 -16.06 5.97 -16.00
CA ARG A 173 -17.23 6.06 -16.87
C ARG A 173 -16.84 5.72 -18.30
N ILE A 174 -17.44 4.66 -18.83
CA ILE A 174 -17.13 4.07 -20.13
C ILE A 174 -18.34 4.25 -21.03
N ALA A 175 -18.17 5.00 -22.11
CA ALA A 175 -19.20 5.24 -23.13
C ALA A 175 -18.72 4.68 -24.47
N GLU A 176 -19.27 3.53 -24.89
CA GLU A 176 -18.99 2.91 -26.18
C GLU A 176 -20.10 3.27 -27.21
N PRO A 177 -19.78 3.40 -28.49
CA PRO A 177 -20.78 3.74 -29.50
C PRO A 177 -21.95 2.76 -29.52
N GLY A 178 -23.17 3.28 -29.46
CA GLY A 178 -24.40 2.50 -29.50
C GLY A 178 -24.77 1.78 -28.21
N ARG A 179 -24.03 2.03 -27.10
CA ARG A 179 -24.32 1.49 -25.77
C ARG A 179 -24.63 2.59 -24.76
N THR A 180 -25.38 2.27 -23.72
CA THR A 180 -25.54 3.14 -22.56
C THR A 180 -24.20 3.23 -21.82
N PRO A 181 -23.74 4.41 -21.43
CA PRO A 181 -22.55 4.55 -20.60
C PRO A 181 -22.70 3.76 -19.29
N GLU A 182 -21.65 3.06 -18.90
CA GLU A 182 -21.59 2.30 -17.66
C GLU A 182 -20.44 2.80 -16.77
N ILE A 183 -20.63 2.75 -15.45
CA ILE A 183 -19.64 3.16 -14.47
C ILE A 183 -19.16 1.92 -13.70
N ILE A 184 -17.84 1.71 -13.69
CA ILE A 184 -17.17 0.77 -12.79
C ILE A 184 -16.41 1.56 -11.73
N VAL A 185 -16.53 1.10 -10.49
CA VAL A 185 -15.81 1.67 -9.34
C VAL A 185 -14.85 0.62 -8.78
N PHE A 186 -13.63 1.04 -8.49
CA PHE A 186 -12.65 0.29 -7.72
C PHE A 186 -12.51 0.99 -6.37
N SER A 187 -12.83 0.29 -5.28
CA SER A 187 -12.85 0.91 -3.95
C SER A 187 -11.47 1.40 -3.49
N GLY A 188 -10.40 0.75 -3.93
CA GLY A 188 -9.16 0.76 -3.18
C GLY A 188 -9.42 0.19 -1.79
N ASP A 189 -8.64 0.59 -0.82
CA ASP A 189 -8.86 0.27 0.59
C ASP A 189 -9.77 1.31 1.21
N ILE A 190 -10.85 0.86 1.83
CA ILE A 190 -11.86 1.73 2.45
C ILE A 190 -11.45 1.98 3.91
N GLY A 191 -11.37 3.25 4.28
CA GLY A 191 -10.99 3.67 5.61
C GLY A 191 -12.02 3.34 6.69
N ASN A 192 -11.55 3.25 7.92
CA ASN A 192 -12.43 3.20 9.08
C ASN A 192 -12.97 4.62 9.38
N THR A 193 -14.18 4.72 9.92
CA THR A 193 -14.78 6.00 10.30
C THR A 193 -14.17 6.59 11.57
N HIS A 194 -14.19 7.93 11.65
CA HIS A 194 -13.70 8.69 12.81
C HIS A 194 -12.23 8.42 13.17
N GLN A 195 -11.40 8.16 12.16
CA GLN A 195 -9.96 8.19 12.35
C GLN A 195 -9.48 9.63 12.56
N PRO A 196 -8.46 9.88 13.37
CA PRO A 196 -7.93 11.22 13.52
C PRO A 196 -7.18 11.67 12.26
N LEU A 197 -7.16 12.96 11.99
CA LEU A 197 -6.45 13.66 10.92
C LEU A 197 -7.08 13.59 9.55
N ILE A 198 -7.56 12.45 9.10
CA ILE A 198 -8.07 12.27 7.73
C ILE A 198 -9.60 12.18 7.73
N LYS A 199 -10.20 12.52 6.59
CA LYS A 199 -11.65 12.47 6.40
C LYS A 199 -12.20 11.06 6.50
N ASP A 200 -13.46 10.94 6.87
CA ASP A 200 -14.21 9.69 6.79
C ASP A 200 -14.41 9.28 5.32
N PRO A 201 -14.58 7.96 5.05
CA PRO A 201 -14.82 7.46 3.70
C PRO A 201 -16.04 8.11 3.03
N SER A 202 -15.84 8.67 1.84
CA SER A 202 -16.91 9.12 0.96
C SER A 202 -17.31 8.03 -0.04
N ASN A 203 -18.57 8.04 -0.49
CA ASN A 203 -19.06 7.13 -1.52
C ASN A 203 -19.16 7.88 -2.86
N PRO A 204 -18.76 7.27 -3.99
CA PRO A 204 -18.80 7.91 -5.30
C PRO A 204 -20.22 8.09 -5.89
N GLY A 205 -21.27 7.67 -5.20
CA GLY A 205 -22.69 7.87 -5.55
C GLY A 205 -23.25 6.77 -6.45
N HIS A 206 -22.70 6.52 -7.63
CA HIS A 206 -23.22 5.54 -8.58
C HIS A 206 -22.13 4.59 -9.07
N ALA A 207 -22.49 3.29 -9.18
CA ALA A 207 -21.70 2.26 -9.84
C ALA A 207 -22.63 1.22 -10.51
N ASP A 208 -22.37 0.90 -11.76
CA ASP A 208 -22.96 -0.28 -12.41
C ASP A 208 -22.24 -1.55 -11.95
N TYR A 209 -20.91 -1.47 -11.82
CA TYR A 209 -20.05 -2.56 -11.36
C TYR A 209 -19.10 -2.04 -10.29
N LEU A 210 -18.79 -2.87 -9.32
CA LEU A 210 -17.93 -2.53 -8.19
C LEU A 210 -16.88 -3.61 -7.99
N VAL A 211 -15.61 -3.20 -7.87
CA VAL A 211 -14.53 -4.02 -7.32
C VAL A 211 -14.25 -3.49 -5.92
N MET A 212 -14.45 -4.32 -4.90
CA MET A 212 -14.51 -3.90 -3.50
C MET A 212 -13.57 -4.72 -2.62
N GLU A 213 -12.84 -4.05 -1.71
CA GLU A 213 -12.05 -4.71 -0.69
C GLU A 213 -12.91 -5.52 0.29
N SER A 214 -12.26 -6.45 0.99
CA SER A 214 -12.91 -7.31 1.99
C SER A 214 -12.01 -7.65 3.18
N THR A 215 -11.02 -6.84 3.48
CA THR A 215 -9.99 -7.11 4.52
C THR A 215 -10.58 -7.56 5.86
N TYR A 216 -11.67 -6.92 6.28
CA TYR A 216 -12.43 -7.27 7.50
C TYR A 216 -13.89 -7.61 7.22
N GLY A 217 -14.21 -8.17 6.06
CA GLY A 217 -15.58 -8.54 5.67
C GLY A 217 -16.24 -9.63 6.53
N ASP A 218 -15.48 -10.26 7.42
CA ASP A 218 -15.96 -11.34 8.30
C ASP A 218 -16.21 -10.89 9.74
N ARG A 219 -15.83 -9.67 10.14
CA ARG A 219 -15.90 -9.22 11.53
C ARG A 219 -16.03 -7.71 11.69
N SER A 220 -16.63 -7.32 12.83
CA SER A 220 -16.67 -5.93 13.30
C SER A 220 -15.54 -5.66 14.31
N HIS A 221 -15.04 -4.43 14.35
CA HIS A 221 -14.00 -4.00 15.31
C HIS A 221 -14.57 -3.78 16.72
N GLY A 222 -15.88 -3.82 16.88
CA GLY A 222 -16.56 -3.52 18.14
C GLY A 222 -16.62 -2.02 18.45
N PRO A 223 -17.02 -1.65 19.68
CA PRO A 223 -17.11 -0.24 20.05
C PRO A 223 -15.74 0.43 20.04
N LYS A 224 -15.70 1.69 19.57
CA LYS A 224 -14.47 2.48 19.49
C LYS A 224 -13.83 2.63 20.88
N PRO A 225 -12.56 2.21 21.07
CA PRO A 225 -11.86 2.37 22.34
C PRO A 225 -11.59 3.84 22.70
N ASP A 226 -11.38 4.14 23.98
CA ASP A 226 -10.83 5.43 24.42
C ASP A 226 -9.31 5.44 24.22
N TYR A 227 -8.86 5.65 22.95
CA TYR A 227 -7.42 5.66 22.61
C TYR A 227 -6.61 6.62 23.46
N ILE A 228 -7.17 7.79 23.80
CA ILE A 228 -6.49 8.79 24.61
C ILE A 228 -6.35 8.34 26.06
N GLY A 229 -7.43 7.78 26.64
CA GLY A 229 -7.41 7.22 27.99
C GLY A 229 -6.49 6.02 28.10
N ASP A 230 -6.62 5.05 27.20
CA ASP A 230 -5.80 3.83 27.20
C ASP A 230 -4.32 4.11 26.99
N LEU A 231 -3.97 4.97 26.02
CA LEU A 231 -2.59 5.39 25.81
C LEU A 231 -2.04 6.15 27.02
N SER A 232 -2.85 7.05 27.62
CA SER A 232 -2.44 7.77 28.83
C SER A 232 -2.15 6.83 30.00
N ALA A 233 -2.98 5.80 30.20
CA ALA A 233 -2.78 4.79 31.26
C ALA A 233 -1.48 4.01 31.08
N VAL A 234 -1.17 3.60 29.83
CA VAL A 234 0.10 2.92 29.52
C VAL A 234 1.29 3.83 29.74
N LEU A 235 1.25 5.09 29.27
CA LEU A 235 2.31 6.07 29.48
C LEU A 235 2.55 6.33 30.97
N GLN A 236 1.50 6.64 31.72
CA GLN A 236 1.59 6.93 33.17
C GLN A 236 2.21 5.75 33.93
N SER A 237 1.64 4.54 33.75
CA SER A 237 2.09 3.36 34.50
C SER A 237 3.53 2.96 34.16
N THR A 238 4.01 3.24 32.96
CA THR A 238 5.38 2.94 32.53
C THR A 238 6.36 3.99 33.07
N PHE A 239 6.01 5.27 32.98
CA PHE A 239 6.88 6.36 33.47
C PHE A 239 7.01 6.34 35.00
N ASP A 240 5.96 5.97 35.73
CA ASP A 240 6.02 5.82 37.20
C ASP A 240 7.01 4.72 37.65
N LYS A 241 7.30 3.75 36.78
CA LYS A 241 8.33 2.74 36.97
C LYS A 241 9.73 3.18 36.48
N GLY A 242 9.83 4.35 35.84
CA GLY A 242 11.08 4.84 35.25
C GLY A 242 11.44 4.17 33.91
N GLY A 243 10.48 3.55 33.23
CA GLY A 243 10.68 2.82 31.98
C GLY A 243 10.35 3.62 30.72
N ASN A 244 10.72 3.06 29.57
CA ASN A 244 10.38 3.57 28.24
C ASN A 244 9.11 2.89 27.71
N VAL A 245 8.31 3.63 26.92
CA VAL A 245 7.26 3.06 26.08
C VAL A 245 7.79 2.96 24.66
N VAL A 246 7.97 1.73 24.17
CA VAL A 246 8.45 1.45 22.79
C VAL A 246 7.27 1.04 21.94
N ILE A 247 7.03 1.77 20.85
CA ILE A 247 5.86 1.59 19.98
C ILE A 247 6.33 1.20 18.57
N PRO A 248 6.25 -0.09 18.21
CA PRO A 248 6.41 -0.52 16.81
C PRO A 248 5.27 0.09 15.98
N SER A 249 5.60 0.83 14.92
CA SER A 249 4.61 1.54 14.12
C SER A 249 4.97 1.56 12.64
N PHE A 250 3.94 1.55 11.78
CA PHE A 250 4.13 1.89 10.38
C PHE A 250 4.55 3.35 10.24
N ALA A 251 5.47 3.62 9.33
CA ALA A 251 6.03 4.95 9.12
C ALA A 251 5.00 5.95 8.57
N VAL A 252 4.01 5.45 7.84
CA VAL A 252 2.96 6.24 7.19
C VAL A 252 1.61 5.89 7.80
N GLY A 253 0.78 6.87 8.10
CA GLY A 253 -0.54 6.76 8.72
C GLY A 253 -0.46 6.58 10.23
N ARG A 254 -0.15 5.40 10.70
CA ARG A 254 -0.19 5.03 12.13
C ARG A 254 0.73 5.90 13.01
N THR A 255 1.91 6.24 12.55
CA THR A 255 2.81 7.14 13.30
C THR A 255 2.18 8.51 13.46
N GLN A 256 1.55 9.07 12.44
CA GLN A 256 0.92 10.38 12.49
C GLN A 256 -0.30 10.39 13.42
N GLU A 257 -1.12 9.34 13.42
CA GLU A 257 -2.23 9.19 14.38
C GLU A 257 -1.72 9.16 15.83
N LEU A 258 -0.65 8.41 16.11
CA LEU A 258 -0.03 8.39 17.44
C LEU A 258 0.48 9.77 17.87
N LEU A 259 1.10 10.51 16.96
CA LEU A 259 1.55 11.87 17.23
C LEU A 259 0.37 12.79 17.56
N TYR A 260 -0.75 12.65 16.84
CA TYR A 260 -1.98 13.39 17.11
C TYR A 260 -2.53 13.10 18.52
N PHE A 261 -2.64 11.83 18.92
CA PHE A 261 -3.08 11.43 20.25
C PHE A 261 -2.13 11.92 21.35
N ILE A 262 -0.81 11.77 21.17
CA ILE A 262 0.17 12.21 22.16
C ILE A 262 0.16 13.73 22.29
N ARG A 263 -0.03 14.49 21.21
CA ARG A 263 -0.21 15.94 21.27
C ARG A 263 -1.41 16.30 22.16
N GLN A 264 -2.53 15.61 22.00
CA GLN A 264 -3.72 15.84 22.82
C GLN A 264 -3.47 15.49 24.29
N ILE A 265 -2.86 14.34 24.58
CA ILE A 265 -2.47 13.92 25.94
C ILE A 265 -1.62 14.98 26.63
N LYS A 266 -0.62 15.54 25.93
CA LYS A 266 0.23 16.60 26.44
C LYS A 266 -0.53 17.92 26.65
N ALA A 267 -1.35 18.32 25.68
CA ALA A 267 -2.14 19.56 25.76
C ALA A 267 -3.12 19.54 26.94
N GLU A 268 -3.71 18.38 27.25
CA GLU A 268 -4.63 18.18 28.37
C GLU A 268 -3.91 17.89 29.72
N GLY A 269 -2.58 17.73 29.70
CA GLY A 269 -1.78 17.44 30.89
C GLY A 269 -2.20 16.14 31.59
N ARG A 270 -2.49 15.09 30.80
CA ARG A 270 -3.02 13.81 31.35
C ARG A 270 -1.97 13.02 32.12
N ILE A 271 -0.68 13.16 31.81
CA ILE A 271 0.41 12.42 32.47
C ILE A 271 0.95 13.25 33.64
N LYS A 272 0.69 12.79 34.86
CA LYS A 272 1.04 13.51 36.09
C LYS A 272 2.46 13.20 36.56
N GLY A 273 3.21 14.24 36.90
CA GLY A 273 4.61 14.12 37.33
C GLY A 273 5.63 13.86 36.22
N HIS A 274 5.16 13.70 34.98
CA HIS A 274 5.98 13.45 33.79
C HIS A 274 5.54 14.32 32.61
N GLU A 275 4.97 15.49 32.82
CA GLU A 275 4.33 16.33 31.79
C GLU A 275 5.24 16.63 30.59
N ASN A 276 6.56 16.72 30.85
CA ASN A 276 7.56 17.03 29.83
C ASN A 276 8.23 15.82 29.19
N PHE A 277 7.60 14.63 29.24
CA PHE A 277 8.19 13.42 28.69
C PHE A 277 8.59 13.59 27.20
N PRO A 278 9.79 13.11 26.78
CA PRO A 278 10.22 13.14 25.39
C PRO A 278 9.47 12.11 24.55
N VAL A 279 9.24 12.46 23.30
CA VAL A 279 8.70 11.55 22.26
C VAL A 279 9.68 11.53 21.10
N LEU A 280 10.18 10.36 20.76
CA LEU A 280 11.21 10.17 19.75
C LEU A 280 10.63 9.35 18.60
N VAL A 281 10.61 9.93 17.41
CA VAL A 281 10.28 9.23 16.17
C VAL A 281 11.60 8.82 15.52
N ASP A 282 11.91 7.52 15.61
CA ASP A 282 13.16 6.99 15.06
C ASP A 282 12.91 6.22 13.78
N SER A 283 12.55 6.97 12.74
CA SER A 283 12.31 6.48 11.38
C SER A 283 12.42 7.64 10.38
N PRO A 284 13.44 7.65 9.49
CA PRO A 284 13.56 8.67 8.46
C PRO A 284 12.33 8.74 7.53
N LEU A 285 11.75 7.59 7.19
CA LEU A 285 10.53 7.54 6.38
C LEU A 285 9.35 8.18 7.12
N ALA A 286 9.18 7.94 8.44
CA ALA A 286 8.13 8.56 9.23
C ALA A 286 8.31 10.09 9.34
N SER A 287 9.54 10.59 9.39
CA SER A 287 9.84 12.02 9.33
C SER A 287 9.35 12.65 8.01
N LYS A 288 9.77 12.06 6.89
CA LYS A 288 9.38 12.53 5.55
C LYS A 288 7.87 12.48 5.37
N SER A 289 7.21 11.38 5.76
CA SER A 289 5.75 11.26 5.64
C SER A 289 5.00 12.28 6.52
N THR A 290 5.49 12.57 7.73
CA THR A 290 4.90 13.61 8.59
C THR A 290 4.96 15.00 7.94
N THR A 291 6.00 15.27 7.16
CA THR A 291 6.09 16.51 6.36
C THR A 291 5.02 16.53 5.26
N ILE A 292 4.86 15.43 4.54
CA ILE A 292 3.83 15.30 3.49
C ILE A 292 2.42 15.46 4.08
N PHE A 293 2.12 14.86 5.23
CA PHE A 293 0.85 15.07 5.93
C PHE A 293 0.59 16.57 6.22
N ARG A 294 1.62 17.31 6.60
CA ARG A 294 1.52 18.75 6.87
C ARG A 294 1.33 19.60 5.60
N GLU A 295 1.81 19.15 4.47
CA GLU A 295 1.71 19.87 3.20
C GLU A 295 0.36 19.63 2.51
N ASN A 296 -0.24 18.46 2.70
CA ASN A 296 -1.49 18.06 2.06
C ASN A 296 -2.75 18.21 2.96
N PHE A 297 -2.69 19.03 4.00
CA PHE A 297 -3.76 19.17 4.99
C PHE A 297 -5.08 19.68 4.39
N ALA A 298 -5.03 20.56 3.39
CA ALA A 298 -6.20 21.25 2.88
C ALA A 298 -7.24 20.32 2.24
N GLU A 299 -6.78 19.29 1.55
CA GLU A 299 -7.64 18.33 0.86
C GLU A 299 -7.97 17.09 1.71
N CYS A 300 -7.04 16.67 2.58
CA CYS A 300 -7.12 15.36 3.23
C CYS A 300 -7.56 15.39 4.69
N TYR A 301 -7.36 16.52 5.40
CA TYR A 301 -7.66 16.56 6.84
C TYR A 301 -9.16 16.66 7.12
N ASP A 302 -9.57 16.02 8.23
CA ASP A 302 -10.90 16.18 8.80
C ASP A 302 -11.13 17.60 9.37
N ASP A 303 -12.37 17.91 9.73
CA ASP A 303 -12.76 19.23 10.23
C ASP A 303 -12.03 19.59 11.54
N GLU A 304 -11.75 18.62 12.41
CA GLU A 304 -11.06 18.84 13.70
C GLU A 304 -9.59 19.22 13.47
N ALA A 305 -8.90 18.45 12.64
CA ALA A 305 -7.50 18.74 12.28
C ALA A 305 -7.38 20.07 11.50
N LEU A 306 -8.32 20.37 10.60
CA LEU A 306 -8.37 21.63 9.89
C LEU A 306 -8.58 22.82 10.85
N ALA A 307 -9.47 22.70 11.82
CA ALA A 307 -9.68 23.73 12.84
C ALA A 307 -8.41 24.00 13.66
N LEU A 308 -7.63 22.95 13.97
CA LEU A 308 -6.33 23.12 14.63
C LEU A 308 -5.37 23.94 13.75
N VAL A 309 -5.23 23.58 12.48
CA VAL A 309 -4.36 24.30 11.53
C VAL A 309 -4.80 25.76 11.39
N GLN A 310 -6.10 26.02 11.22
CA GLN A 310 -6.66 27.38 11.11
C GLN A 310 -6.42 28.22 12.37
N SER A 311 -6.37 27.59 13.55
CA SER A 311 -5.99 28.26 14.81
C SER A 311 -4.48 28.52 14.97
N GLY A 312 -3.67 28.21 13.95
CA GLY A 312 -2.21 28.37 13.98
C GLY A 312 -1.48 27.25 14.74
N ARG A 313 -2.18 26.16 15.10
CA ARG A 313 -1.58 25.00 15.78
C ARG A 313 -1.27 23.90 14.77
N ASN A 314 -0.16 23.21 14.97
CA ASN A 314 0.19 22.05 14.15
C ASN A 314 -0.35 20.77 14.81
N PRO A 315 -1.20 19.97 14.12
CA PRO A 315 -1.74 18.72 14.67
C PRO A 315 -0.68 17.66 15.02
N LEU A 316 0.48 17.72 14.37
CA LEU A 316 1.55 16.72 14.47
C LEU A 316 2.82 17.25 15.16
N GLN A 317 2.74 18.43 15.79
CA GLN A 317 3.89 19.05 16.47
C GLN A 317 3.52 19.45 17.88
N PHE A 318 4.41 19.15 18.83
CA PHE A 318 4.23 19.51 20.23
C PHE A 318 5.60 19.58 20.95
N PRO A 319 5.71 20.25 22.12
CA PRO A 319 6.95 20.32 22.88
C PRO A 319 7.46 18.94 23.31
N GLY A 320 8.76 18.68 23.12
CA GLY A 320 9.40 17.40 23.44
C GLY A 320 9.28 16.33 22.35
N LEU A 321 8.72 16.65 21.18
CA LEU A 321 8.82 15.79 20.00
C LEU A 321 10.18 15.99 19.32
N HIS A 322 10.90 14.89 19.13
CA HIS A 322 12.17 14.83 18.43
C HIS A 322 12.12 13.75 17.35
N VAL A 323 12.75 14.02 16.23
CA VAL A 323 12.87 13.08 15.11
C VAL A 323 14.33 12.74 14.90
N SER A 324 14.64 11.45 14.76
CA SER A 324 16.00 10.97 14.52
C SER A 324 16.18 10.61 13.05
N GLU A 325 17.09 11.31 12.38
CA GLU A 325 17.41 11.07 10.98
C GLU A 325 18.66 10.20 10.83
N THR A 326 19.68 10.47 11.63
CA THR A 326 20.98 9.79 11.55
C THR A 326 21.05 8.52 12.40
N LYS A 327 22.03 7.69 12.10
CA LYS A 327 22.32 6.48 12.91
C LYS A 327 22.82 6.83 14.30
N GLU A 328 23.62 7.87 14.42
CA GLU A 328 24.22 8.37 15.67
C GLU A 328 23.12 8.85 16.61
N GLU A 329 22.15 9.61 16.12
CA GLU A 329 20.98 10.03 16.89
C GLU A 329 20.15 8.83 17.37
N SER A 330 19.89 7.87 16.49
CA SER A 330 19.17 6.63 16.82
C SER A 330 19.89 5.84 17.93
N MET A 331 21.20 5.74 17.86
CA MET A 331 22.00 5.04 18.89
C MET A 331 21.95 5.77 20.23
N ALA A 332 21.98 7.11 20.24
CA ALA A 332 21.93 7.92 21.46
C ALA A 332 20.62 7.72 22.25
N ILE A 333 19.50 7.44 21.57
CA ILE A 333 18.21 7.17 22.24
C ILE A 333 18.32 6.05 23.27
N ASN A 334 19.02 4.97 22.92
CA ASN A 334 19.14 3.80 23.80
C ASN A 334 20.10 4.00 24.98
N GLY A 335 20.98 4.99 24.89
CA GLY A 335 21.92 5.36 25.95
C GLY A 335 21.37 6.34 26.98
N ASP A 336 20.28 7.04 26.67
CA ASP A 336 19.66 8.04 27.54
C ASP A 336 18.70 7.37 28.54
N PRO A 337 18.92 7.49 29.87
CA PRO A 337 18.10 6.84 30.88
C PRO A 337 16.73 7.53 31.12
N THR A 338 16.49 8.72 30.59
CA THR A 338 15.25 9.46 30.76
C THR A 338 14.06 8.65 30.22
N PRO A 339 12.99 8.43 31.01
CA PRO A 339 11.76 7.80 30.51
C PRO A 339 11.15 8.56 29.32
N LYS A 340 10.84 7.82 28.25
CA LYS A 340 10.42 8.41 26.97
C LYS A 340 9.51 7.50 26.17
N VAL A 341 8.83 8.07 25.19
CA VAL A 341 8.16 7.33 24.12
C VAL A 341 9.12 7.17 22.94
N ILE A 342 9.25 5.97 22.40
CA ILE A 342 10.03 5.67 21.20
C ILE A 342 9.09 5.06 20.16
N ILE A 343 8.84 5.78 19.09
CA ILE A 343 8.04 5.31 17.94
C ILE A 343 9.01 4.97 16.80
N SER A 344 8.98 3.73 16.32
CA SER A 344 9.94 3.28 15.30
C SER A 344 9.36 2.23 14.38
N ALA A 345 9.72 2.26 13.10
CA ALA A 345 9.37 1.25 12.11
C ALA A 345 10.37 0.05 12.14
N ALA A 346 9.95 -1.17 11.76
CA ALA A 346 8.66 -1.53 11.18
C ALA A 346 7.65 -1.96 12.25
N GLY A 347 6.36 -1.81 11.94
CA GLY A 347 5.26 -2.11 12.87
C GLY A 347 5.16 -3.56 13.33
N MET A 348 5.65 -4.54 12.54
CA MET A 348 5.66 -5.97 12.87
C MET A 348 7.00 -6.46 13.48
N CYS A 349 7.95 -5.57 13.71
CA CYS A 349 9.25 -5.82 14.34
C CYS A 349 10.25 -6.70 13.54
N ASP A 350 9.96 -7.05 12.30
CA ASP A 350 10.84 -7.95 11.51
C ASP A 350 12.05 -7.22 10.91
N ALA A 351 11.94 -5.92 10.69
CA ALA A 351 12.97 -5.07 10.11
C ALA A 351 13.05 -3.72 10.84
N GLY A 352 13.97 -2.87 10.41
CA GLY A 352 14.08 -1.49 10.84
C GLY A 352 14.74 -1.25 12.20
N ARG A 353 14.77 0.03 12.58
CA ARG A 353 15.42 0.50 13.81
C ARG A 353 14.72 0.01 15.08
N ILE A 354 13.43 -0.30 15.01
CA ILE A 354 12.66 -0.88 16.12
C ILE A 354 13.34 -2.09 16.76
N ARG A 355 14.02 -2.94 15.96
CA ARG A 355 14.70 -4.13 16.47
C ARG A 355 15.85 -3.79 17.43
N HIS A 356 16.51 -2.65 17.22
CA HIS A 356 17.51 -2.14 18.15
C HIS A 356 16.85 -1.68 19.45
N HIS A 357 15.77 -0.91 19.37
CA HIS A 357 15.05 -0.47 20.56
C HIS A 357 14.49 -1.64 21.36
N LEU A 358 13.96 -2.67 20.71
CA LEU A 358 13.51 -3.89 21.37
C LEU A 358 14.66 -4.61 22.09
N LYS A 359 15.85 -4.71 21.45
CA LYS A 359 17.03 -5.32 22.09
C LYS A 359 17.41 -4.61 23.42
N TYR A 360 17.28 -3.29 23.49
CA TYR A 360 17.63 -2.50 24.68
C TYR A 360 16.52 -2.41 25.73
N ASN A 361 15.26 -2.65 25.38
CA ASN A 361 14.12 -2.43 26.27
C ASN A 361 13.37 -3.70 26.68
N LEU A 362 13.38 -4.79 25.89
CA LEU A 362 12.61 -6.02 26.19
C LEU A 362 12.99 -6.71 27.50
N TRP A 363 14.26 -6.67 27.89
CA TRP A 363 14.75 -7.31 29.12
C TRP A 363 14.51 -6.46 30.38
N ARG A 364 14.05 -5.22 30.24
CA ARG A 364 13.83 -4.25 31.31
C ARG A 364 12.37 -4.31 31.78
N PRO A 365 12.11 -4.76 33.03
CA PRO A 365 10.73 -4.94 33.53
C PRO A 365 9.98 -3.61 33.75
N GLU A 366 10.66 -2.49 33.86
CA GLU A 366 10.08 -1.16 33.93
C GLU A 366 9.53 -0.66 32.59
N CYS A 367 10.02 -1.20 31.46
CA CYS A 367 9.63 -0.77 30.12
C CYS A 367 8.32 -1.44 29.64
N THR A 368 7.67 -0.80 28.68
CA THR A 368 6.50 -1.35 27.97
C THR A 368 6.73 -1.32 26.48
N VAL A 369 6.43 -2.43 25.79
CA VAL A 369 6.28 -2.46 24.33
C VAL A 369 4.79 -2.41 24.03
N LEU A 370 4.35 -1.35 23.33
CA LEU A 370 2.94 -1.11 23.02
C LEU A 370 2.68 -1.35 21.53
N PHE A 371 1.95 -2.41 21.21
CA PHE A 371 1.51 -2.71 19.85
C PHE A 371 0.22 -1.93 19.53
N VAL A 372 0.21 -1.28 18.37
CA VAL A 372 -0.87 -0.39 17.93
C VAL A 372 -1.48 -0.82 16.59
N GLY A 373 -1.27 -2.07 16.19
CA GLY A 373 -1.78 -2.62 14.94
C GLY A 373 -1.68 -4.14 14.93
N TYR A 374 -2.29 -4.74 13.91
CA TYR A 374 -2.28 -6.18 13.69
C TYR A 374 -0.84 -6.72 13.56
N GLN A 375 -0.63 -7.93 14.08
CA GLN A 375 0.65 -8.62 14.04
C GLN A 375 0.50 -9.95 13.29
N SER A 376 1.00 -10.02 12.08
CA SER A 376 0.86 -11.19 11.21
C SER A 376 1.57 -12.43 11.76
N PRO A 377 0.98 -13.63 11.63
CA PRO A 377 1.60 -14.88 12.05
C PRO A 377 3.00 -15.07 11.48
N GLY A 378 3.94 -15.46 12.33
CA GLY A 378 5.34 -15.69 11.97
C GLY A 378 6.25 -14.48 12.11
N THR A 379 5.72 -13.31 12.47
CA THR A 379 6.52 -12.11 12.75
C THR A 379 7.01 -12.07 14.20
N LEU A 380 8.05 -11.28 14.45
CA LEU A 380 8.55 -11.05 15.82
C LEU A 380 7.48 -10.38 16.69
N GLY A 381 6.74 -9.42 16.15
CA GLY A 381 5.65 -8.76 16.85
C GLY A 381 4.56 -9.75 17.27
N ASN A 382 4.17 -10.66 16.39
CA ASN A 382 3.21 -11.73 16.71
C ASN A 382 3.72 -12.65 17.83
N ALA A 383 4.99 -13.03 17.82
CA ALA A 383 5.58 -13.84 18.89
C ALA A 383 5.50 -13.13 20.25
N LEU A 384 5.81 -11.83 20.30
CA LEU A 384 5.75 -11.02 21.52
C LEU A 384 4.32 -10.88 22.05
N VAL A 385 3.36 -10.59 21.18
CA VAL A 385 1.92 -10.47 21.54
C VAL A 385 1.37 -11.79 22.07
N ASN A 386 1.84 -12.92 21.53
CA ASN A 386 1.45 -14.27 22.00
C ASN A 386 2.26 -14.76 23.21
N GLY A 387 2.99 -13.88 23.90
CA GLY A 387 3.59 -14.16 25.19
C GLY A 387 4.95 -14.88 25.14
N ALA A 388 5.74 -14.72 24.08
CA ALA A 388 7.10 -15.23 24.02
C ALA A 388 7.92 -14.73 25.21
N GLN A 389 8.56 -15.64 25.95
CA GLN A 389 9.41 -15.31 27.11
C GLN A 389 10.84 -14.97 26.73
N GLU A 390 11.25 -15.38 25.53
CA GLU A 390 12.55 -15.11 24.95
C GLU A 390 12.40 -14.97 23.44
N VAL A 391 13.11 -14.02 22.84
CA VAL A 391 13.16 -13.80 21.39
C VAL A 391 14.61 -13.66 20.93
N LYS A 392 14.85 -13.88 19.64
CA LYS A 392 16.18 -13.75 19.06
C LYS A 392 16.31 -12.46 18.25
N LEU A 393 17.17 -11.54 18.71
CA LEU A 393 17.47 -10.28 18.05
C LEU A 393 18.94 -10.21 17.64
N PHE A 394 19.22 -10.00 16.36
CA PHE A 394 20.58 -9.95 15.80
C PHE A 394 21.44 -11.19 16.14
N GLY A 395 20.80 -12.36 16.26
CA GLY A 395 21.48 -13.61 16.61
C GLY A 395 21.62 -13.87 18.11
N GLU A 396 21.29 -12.91 18.98
CA GLU A 396 21.39 -13.02 20.43
C GLU A 396 20.02 -13.31 21.07
N PRO A 397 19.90 -14.19 22.07
CA PRO A 397 18.68 -14.37 22.84
C PRO A 397 18.45 -13.17 23.76
N VAL A 398 17.22 -12.68 23.79
CA VAL A 398 16.77 -11.56 24.62
C VAL A 398 15.55 -12.01 25.42
N GLN A 399 15.63 -11.94 26.75
CA GLN A 399 14.52 -12.24 27.63
C GLN A 399 13.44 -11.17 27.53
N VAL A 400 12.17 -11.57 27.50
CA VAL A 400 11.02 -10.66 27.49
C VAL A 400 10.54 -10.47 28.93
N ARG A 401 10.95 -9.36 29.54
CA ARG A 401 10.55 -8.94 30.90
C ARG A 401 9.73 -7.67 30.89
N ALA A 402 9.84 -6.88 29.81
CA ALA A 402 9.01 -5.70 29.60
C ALA A 402 7.52 -6.07 29.53
N CYS A 403 6.66 -5.18 29.92
CA CYS A 403 5.22 -5.33 29.70
C CYS A 403 4.93 -5.31 28.21
N ILE A 404 4.19 -6.29 27.71
CA ILE A 404 3.66 -6.31 26.34
C ILE A 404 2.21 -5.86 26.41
N ALA A 405 1.91 -4.71 25.83
CA ALA A 405 0.58 -4.12 25.80
C ALA A 405 0.08 -3.99 24.36
N GLN A 406 -1.23 -3.94 24.20
CA GLN A 406 -1.88 -3.74 22.91
C GLN A 406 -2.90 -2.62 23.02
N LEU A 407 -2.91 -1.70 22.08
CA LEU A 407 -3.97 -0.72 21.88
C LEU A 407 -4.83 -1.22 20.71
N GLY A 408 -5.94 -1.85 21.04
CA GLY A 408 -6.83 -2.46 20.05
C GLY A 408 -7.67 -1.43 19.29
N GLY A 409 -8.27 -1.87 18.16
CA GLY A 409 -9.24 -1.08 17.40
C GLY A 409 -8.66 -0.01 16.47
N LEU A 410 -7.35 0.21 16.47
CA LEU A 410 -6.69 1.10 15.51
C LEU A 410 -6.47 0.35 14.19
N SER A 411 -7.51 0.21 13.38
CA SER A 411 -7.41 -0.31 12.01
C SER A 411 -7.56 0.82 11.00
N GLY A 412 -6.73 0.82 9.96
CA GLY A 412 -6.89 1.73 8.83
C GLY A 412 -8.07 1.36 7.93
N HIS A 413 -8.44 0.06 7.89
CA HIS A 413 -9.55 -0.42 7.07
C HIS A 413 -10.88 -0.36 7.81
N ALA A 414 -11.94 -0.17 7.04
CA ALA A 414 -13.31 -0.40 7.48
C ALA A 414 -13.48 -1.86 7.94
N ASP A 415 -14.27 -2.05 8.96
CA ASP A 415 -14.76 -3.37 9.34
C ASP A 415 -16.01 -3.76 8.53
N LYS A 416 -16.58 -4.93 8.82
CA LYS A 416 -17.79 -5.41 8.14
C LYS A 416 -18.90 -4.35 8.11
N ASP A 417 -19.16 -3.70 9.24
CA ASP A 417 -20.24 -2.72 9.35
C ASP A 417 -19.94 -1.44 8.53
N GLY A 418 -18.68 -1.02 8.53
CA GLY A 418 -18.20 0.10 7.70
C GLY A 418 -18.26 -0.21 6.20
N LEU A 419 -17.82 -1.40 5.78
CA LEU A 419 -17.93 -1.89 4.41
C LEU A 419 -19.38 -1.92 3.92
N GLU A 420 -20.31 -2.44 4.77
CA GLU A 420 -21.74 -2.42 4.45
C GLU A 420 -22.30 -1.01 4.35
N ALA A 421 -21.94 -0.13 5.28
CA ALA A 421 -22.41 1.26 5.28
C ALA A 421 -21.95 1.98 4.01
N TRP A 422 -20.70 1.80 3.61
CA TRP A 422 -20.15 2.38 2.38
C TRP A 422 -20.83 1.84 1.14
N LEU A 423 -21.09 0.52 1.05
CA LEU A 423 -21.78 -0.10 -0.06
C LEU A 423 -23.26 0.35 -0.16
N ARG A 424 -23.95 0.49 0.98
CA ARG A 424 -25.35 0.94 1.02
C ARG A 424 -25.52 2.44 0.70
N ALA A 425 -24.43 3.21 0.69
CA ALA A 425 -24.45 4.62 0.34
C ALA A 425 -24.45 4.90 -1.17
N PHE A 426 -24.36 3.88 -2.03
CA PHE A 426 -24.60 4.06 -3.47
C PHE A 426 -26.07 4.38 -3.74
N ASP A 427 -26.31 5.25 -4.72
CA ASP A 427 -27.68 5.69 -5.11
C ASP A 427 -28.57 4.50 -5.51
N GLU A 428 -27.99 3.51 -6.17
CA GLU A 428 -28.61 2.25 -6.56
C GLU A 428 -27.64 1.09 -6.31
N LYS A 429 -28.18 -0.12 -6.08
CA LYS A 429 -27.34 -1.32 -5.95
C LYS A 429 -26.52 -1.54 -7.21
N PRO A 430 -25.19 -1.72 -7.12
CA PRO A 430 -24.39 -2.19 -8.23
C PRO A 430 -24.95 -3.47 -8.84
N LYS A 431 -24.92 -3.58 -10.15
CA LYS A 431 -25.38 -4.77 -10.88
C LYS A 431 -24.54 -6.00 -10.57
N PHE A 432 -23.27 -5.80 -10.20
CA PHE A 432 -22.37 -6.84 -9.76
C PHE A 432 -21.25 -6.29 -8.88
N VAL A 433 -20.88 -7.05 -7.84
CA VAL A 433 -19.77 -6.74 -6.93
C VAL A 433 -18.69 -7.83 -7.03
N PHE A 434 -17.51 -7.43 -7.47
CA PHE A 434 -16.31 -8.26 -7.41
C PHE A 434 -15.62 -8.01 -6.06
N VAL A 435 -15.46 -9.06 -5.27
CA VAL A 435 -14.84 -8.99 -3.95
C VAL A 435 -13.36 -9.35 -4.08
N ASN A 436 -12.48 -8.44 -3.72
CA ASN A 436 -11.04 -8.66 -3.69
C ASN A 436 -10.41 -8.15 -2.38
N HIS A 437 -9.09 -8.09 -2.30
CA HIS A 437 -8.32 -7.55 -1.17
C HIS A 437 -8.83 -8.07 0.19
N GLY A 438 -8.74 -9.38 0.38
CA GLY A 438 -9.13 -10.09 1.60
C GLY A 438 -8.59 -11.51 1.58
N GLU A 439 -8.29 -12.07 2.76
CA GLU A 439 -7.90 -13.48 2.86
C GLU A 439 -8.97 -14.40 2.24
N ASP A 440 -8.55 -15.54 1.67
CA ASP A 440 -9.40 -16.48 0.92
C ASP A 440 -10.77 -16.73 1.59
N ALA A 441 -10.76 -17.10 2.87
CA ALA A 441 -11.99 -17.37 3.62
C ALA A 441 -12.84 -16.12 3.88
N VAL A 442 -12.19 -14.96 4.04
CA VAL A 442 -12.86 -13.67 4.30
C VAL A 442 -13.53 -13.16 3.02
N ALA A 443 -12.82 -13.19 1.90
CA ALA A 443 -13.37 -12.77 0.60
C ALA A 443 -14.56 -13.64 0.19
N GLU A 444 -14.47 -14.97 0.39
CA GLU A 444 -15.58 -15.88 0.12
C GLU A 444 -16.78 -15.64 1.07
N HIS A 445 -16.50 -15.43 2.36
CA HIS A 445 -17.53 -15.09 3.34
C HIS A 445 -18.25 -13.79 2.95
N TRP A 446 -17.50 -12.75 2.61
CA TRP A 446 -18.04 -11.45 2.23
C TRP A 446 -18.88 -11.53 0.95
N ALA A 447 -18.41 -12.22 -0.09
CA ALA A 447 -19.18 -12.44 -1.31
C ALA A 447 -20.50 -13.19 -1.06
N ASN A 448 -20.49 -14.19 -0.17
CA ASN A 448 -21.70 -14.93 0.20
C ASN A 448 -22.65 -14.06 1.03
N HIS A 449 -22.13 -13.28 1.97
CA HIS A 449 -22.93 -12.33 2.74
C HIS A 449 -23.63 -11.31 1.82
N LEU A 450 -22.92 -10.77 0.82
CA LEU A 450 -23.51 -9.86 -0.17
C LEU A 450 -24.64 -10.53 -0.99
N LYS A 451 -24.49 -11.81 -1.33
CA LYS A 451 -25.56 -12.58 -2.03
C LYS A 451 -26.79 -12.74 -1.14
N GLU A 452 -26.60 -12.98 0.17
CA GLU A 452 -27.71 -13.05 1.15
C GLU A 452 -28.45 -11.71 1.28
N GLU A 453 -27.71 -10.59 1.17
CA GLU A 453 -28.25 -9.22 1.13
C GLU A 453 -28.85 -8.83 -0.24
N GLY A 454 -28.88 -9.75 -1.20
CA GLY A 454 -29.49 -9.58 -2.52
C GLY A 454 -28.65 -8.78 -3.53
N TYR A 455 -27.33 -8.85 -3.43
CA TYR A 455 -26.41 -8.43 -4.47
C TYR A 455 -25.98 -9.62 -5.34
N GLU A 456 -25.69 -9.36 -6.60
CA GLU A 456 -24.91 -10.29 -7.40
C GLU A 456 -23.43 -10.05 -7.08
N ALA A 457 -22.73 -11.05 -6.57
CA ALA A 457 -21.33 -10.89 -6.13
C ALA A 457 -20.51 -12.16 -6.36
N ASP A 458 -19.20 -12.02 -6.53
CA ASP A 458 -18.25 -13.14 -6.52
C ASP A 458 -16.88 -12.69 -6.04
N ALA A 459 -16.06 -13.62 -5.53
CA ALA A 459 -14.66 -13.42 -5.16
C ALA A 459 -13.77 -14.08 -6.23
N PRO A 460 -13.22 -13.31 -7.17
CA PRO A 460 -12.40 -13.83 -8.27
C PRO A 460 -11.13 -14.51 -7.79
N TYR A 461 -10.65 -15.48 -8.55
CA TYR A 461 -9.31 -16.03 -8.41
C TYR A 461 -8.31 -15.23 -9.25
N ASN A 462 -7.05 -15.20 -8.84
CA ASN A 462 -5.97 -14.56 -9.58
C ASN A 462 -5.86 -15.12 -11.00
N GLY A 463 -5.71 -14.24 -12.00
CA GLY A 463 -5.72 -14.59 -13.42
C GLY A 463 -7.12 -14.79 -14.00
N SER A 464 -8.21 -14.66 -13.22
CA SER A 464 -9.57 -14.78 -13.76
C SER A 464 -9.93 -13.64 -14.70
N ILE A 465 -10.72 -13.97 -15.74
CA ILE A 465 -11.18 -13.02 -16.74
C ILE A 465 -12.71 -12.92 -16.69
N TRP A 466 -13.21 -11.70 -16.55
CA TRP A 466 -14.61 -11.39 -16.47
C TRP A 466 -15.04 -10.40 -17.55
N ILE A 467 -16.20 -10.64 -18.16
CA ILE A 467 -16.79 -9.75 -19.15
C ILE A 467 -18.03 -9.11 -18.53
N ALA A 468 -18.05 -7.78 -18.51
CA ALA A 468 -19.18 -7.00 -18.05
C ALA A 468 -19.68 -6.12 -19.21
N ALA A 469 -20.95 -6.23 -19.55
CA ALA A 469 -21.58 -5.44 -20.60
C ALA A 469 -23.10 -5.43 -20.43
N GLU A 470 -23.72 -4.27 -20.59
CA GLU A 470 -25.17 -4.08 -20.60
C GLU A 470 -25.88 -4.71 -19.38
N GLY A 471 -25.24 -4.58 -18.19
CA GLY A 471 -25.75 -5.12 -16.94
C GLY A 471 -25.64 -6.64 -16.80
N ARG A 472 -24.92 -7.31 -17.69
CA ARG A 472 -24.62 -8.74 -17.58
C ARG A 472 -23.15 -8.93 -17.26
N VAL A 473 -22.88 -9.88 -16.38
CA VAL A 473 -21.52 -10.27 -16.00
C VAL A 473 -21.35 -11.76 -16.21
N ALA A 474 -20.25 -12.16 -16.82
CA ALA A 474 -19.90 -13.56 -17.03
C ALA A 474 -18.41 -13.79 -16.80
N CYS A 475 -18.08 -14.83 -16.06
CA CYS A 475 -16.72 -15.33 -15.95
C CYS A 475 -16.34 -16.04 -17.26
N ALA A 476 -15.38 -15.47 -17.98
CA ALA A 476 -14.86 -16.04 -19.21
C ALA A 476 -13.73 -17.05 -18.91
N GLU A 477 -12.95 -16.81 -17.86
CA GLU A 477 -11.87 -17.69 -17.39
C GLU A 477 -11.79 -17.63 -15.87
N VAL A 478 -11.75 -18.78 -15.21
CA VAL A 478 -11.84 -18.88 -13.73
C VAL A 478 -10.55 -18.44 -13.03
N GLY A 479 -9.43 -18.43 -13.75
CA GLY A 479 -8.14 -18.11 -13.15
C GLY A 479 -7.48 -19.29 -12.41
N ASN A 480 -6.46 -18.99 -11.62
CA ASN A 480 -5.63 -20.02 -10.99
C ASN A 480 -6.16 -20.38 -9.59
N THR A 481 -6.77 -21.55 -9.48
CA THR A 481 -7.30 -22.10 -8.21
C THR A 481 -6.28 -22.97 -7.46
N ARG A 482 -5.04 -23.06 -7.94
CA ARG A 482 -4.01 -23.89 -7.29
C ARG A 482 -3.45 -23.19 -6.08
N LYS A 483 -3.59 -23.82 -4.93
CA LYS A 483 -2.92 -23.37 -3.70
C LYS A 483 -1.43 -23.71 -3.77
N ILE A 484 -0.60 -22.79 -3.31
CA ILE A 484 0.85 -23.01 -3.21
C ILE A 484 1.11 -24.11 -2.18
N ILE A 485 1.57 -25.28 -2.65
CA ILE A 485 1.99 -26.35 -1.78
C ILE A 485 3.46 -26.11 -1.44
N LYS A 486 3.80 -25.94 -0.15
CA LYS A 486 5.17 -25.83 0.32
C LYS A 486 5.91 -27.16 0.11
N THR A 487 6.36 -27.42 -1.12
CA THR A 487 7.38 -28.43 -1.39
C THR A 487 8.75 -27.79 -1.25
N LYS A 488 9.65 -28.42 -0.48
CA LYS A 488 11.07 -28.05 -0.48
C LYS A 488 11.53 -28.09 -1.94
N SER A 489 11.91 -26.91 -2.44
CA SER A 489 12.60 -26.66 -3.73
C SER A 489 12.17 -27.56 -4.90
N ALA A 490 11.15 -27.13 -5.65
CA ALA A 490 11.15 -27.39 -7.08
C ALA A 490 12.02 -26.32 -7.74
N GLU A 491 13.06 -26.73 -8.46
CA GLU A 491 13.75 -25.87 -9.42
C GLU A 491 12.72 -25.47 -10.47
N THR A 492 12.10 -24.31 -10.29
CA THR A 492 11.32 -23.66 -11.35
C THR A 492 12.31 -23.37 -12.48
N VAL A 493 12.03 -23.88 -13.68
CA VAL A 493 12.73 -23.46 -14.90
C VAL A 493 12.45 -21.95 -15.02
N ARG A 494 13.35 -21.14 -14.52
CA ARG A 494 13.31 -19.70 -14.70
C ARG A 494 13.59 -19.42 -16.18
N THR A 495 12.57 -19.04 -16.94
CA THR A 495 12.81 -18.15 -18.09
C THR A 495 13.63 -16.99 -17.51
N SER A 496 14.79 -16.69 -18.13
CA SER A 496 15.67 -15.73 -17.49
C SER A 496 14.95 -14.38 -17.48
N ALA A 497 14.81 -13.74 -16.32
CA ALA A 497 14.22 -12.41 -16.18
C ALA A 497 14.86 -11.38 -17.15
N ALA A 498 16.09 -11.63 -17.55
CA ALA A 498 16.80 -10.89 -18.58
C ALA A 498 16.20 -11.08 -19.98
N TYR A 499 15.74 -12.30 -20.32
CA TYR A 499 15.08 -12.55 -21.60
C TYR A 499 13.70 -11.88 -21.67
N ASP A 500 12.92 -11.99 -20.60
CA ASP A 500 11.59 -11.37 -20.53
C ASP A 500 11.69 -9.84 -20.61
N ARG A 501 12.68 -9.26 -19.93
CA ARG A 501 13.00 -7.83 -20.05
C ARG A 501 13.39 -7.44 -21.48
N LEU A 502 14.20 -8.28 -22.15
CA LEU A 502 14.58 -8.05 -23.56
C LEU A 502 13.36 -8.10 -24.48
N ALA A 503 12.49 -9.10 -24.30
CA ALA A 503 11.24 -9.25 -25.06
C ALA A 503 10.30 -8.04 -24.86
N ASN A 504 10.14 -7.58 -23.61
CA ASN A 504 9.36 -6.39 -23.28
C ASN A 504 9.94 -5.11 -23.94
N MET A 505 11.28 -4.97 -23.98
CA MET A 505 11.92 -3.85 -24.70
C MET A 505 11.71 -3.93 -26.21
N GLY A 506 11.65 -5.14 -26.79
CA GLY A 506 11.30 -5.35 -28.18
C GLY A 506 9.86 -4.88 -28.49
N GLN A 507 8.91 -5.22 -27.62
CA GLN A 507 7.52 -4.79 -27.76
C GLN A 507 7.38 -3.26 -27.67
N ARG A 508 8.06 -2.65 -26.71
CA ARG A 508 8.13 -1.18 -26.60
C ARG A 508 8.74 -0.53 -27.86
N LEU A 509 9.76 -1.14 -28.45
CA LEU A 509 10.35 -0.64 -29.69
C LEU A 509 9.32 -0.61 -30.83
N LEU A 510 8.48 -1.64 -30.94
CA LEU A 510 7.40 -1.67 -31.93
C LEU A 510 6.38 -0.52 -31.73
N GLU A 511 6.06 -0.16 -30.49
CA GLU A 511 5.19 0.99 -30.20
C GLU A 511 5.85 2.31 -30.58
N VAL A 512 7.13 2.49 -30.23
CA VAL A 512 7.88 3.69 -30.64
C VAL A 512 7.91 3.82 -32.18
N ILE A 513 8.01 2.70 -32.91
CA ILE A 513 7.92 2.69 -34.38
C ILE A 513 6.53 3.16 -34.84
N ARG A 514 5.45 2.69 -34.22
CA ARG A 514 4.06 3.11 -34.54
C ARG A 514 3.83 4.59 -34.29
N HIS A 515 4.29 5.11 -33.15
CA HIS A 515 4.18 6.54 -32.81
C HIS A 515 4.96 7.45 -33.78
N ASN A 516 5.97 6.94 -34.45
CA ASN A 516 6.70 7.68 -35.47
C ASN A 516 6.13 7.53 -36.89
N GLN A 517 4.97 6.88 -37.04
CA GLN A 517 4.29 6.78 -38.35
C GLN A 517 3.93 8.18 -38.85
N GLY A 518 4.41 8.55 -40.03
CA GLY A 518 4.25 9.90 -40.61
C GLY A 518 5.36 10.90 -40.25
N GLY A 519 6.38 10.49 -39.53
CA GLY A 519 7.58 11.28 -39.27
C GLY A 519 8.40 11.57 -40.53
N ALA A 520 9.36 12.50 -40.44
CA ALA A 520 10.22 12.87 -41.58
C ALA A 520 11.05 11.69 -42.08
N ASN A 521 11.04 11.43 -43.38
CA ASN A 521 11.75 10.29 -44.00
C ASN A 521 13.21 10.15 -43.56
N LYS A 522 13.92 11.27 -43.37
CA LYS A 522 15.32 11.29 -42.94
C LYS A 522 15.46 10.72 -41.50
N ASP A 523 14.57 11.06 -40.62
CA ASP A 523 14.61 10.61 -39.23
C ASP A 523 14.17 9.15 -39.12
N LEU A 524 13.16 8.74 -39.87
CA LEU A 524 12.75 7.34 -39.99
C LEU A 524 13.84 6.44 -40.55
N ALA A 525 14.58 6.90 -41.59
CA ALA A 525 15.71 6.17 -42.15
C ALA A 525 16.87 6.03 -41.15
N LYS A 526 17.15 7.07 -40.37
CA LYS A 526 18.17 7.03 -39.32
C LYS A 526 17.77 6.06 -38.21
N PHE A 527 16.51 6.08 -37.78
CA PHE A 527 15.98 5.17 -36.75
C PHE A 527 16.01 3.71 -37.23
N ALA A 528 15.59 3.43 -38.48
CA ALA A 528 15.68 2.10 -39.09
C ALA A 528 17.12 1.57 -39.13
N SER A 529 18.11 2.44 -39.48
CA SER A 529 19.53 2.06 -39.49
C SER A 529 20.05 1.73 -38.09
N GLN A 530 19.58 2.40 -37.04
CA GLN A 530 19.97 2.11 -35.66
C GLN A 530 19.41 0.75 -35.20
N ILE A 531 18.17 0.44 -35.55
CA ILE A 531 17.57 -0.87 -35.27
C ILE A 531 18.31 -1.98 -36.02
N ALA A 532 18.60 -1.79 -37.32
CA ALA A 532 19.34 -2.77 -38.10
C ALA A 532 20.72 -3.07 -37.50
N ALA A 533 21.46 -2.02 -37.12
CA ALA A 533 22.78 -2.19 -36.48
C ALA A 533 22.68 -2.92 -35.11
N LEU A 534 21.60 -2.72 -34.37
CA LEU A 534 21.36 -3.46 -33.13
C LEU A 534 21.08 -4.93 -33.42
N CYS A 535 20.22 -5.25 -34.40
CA CYS A 535 19.93 -6.61 -34.83
C CYS A 535 21.22 -7.31 -35.30
N ASP A 536 21.98 -6.71 -36.22
CA ASP A 536 23.22 -7.28 -36.74
C ASP A 536 24.26 -7.58 -35.65
N LYS A 537 24.30 -6.75 -34.60
CA LYS A 537 25.18 -6.95 -33.43
C LYS A 537 24.82 -8.17 -32.60
N TRP A 538 23.56 -8.48 -32.48
CA TRP A 538 23.06 -9.51 -31.55
C TRP A 538 22.48 -10.76 -32.22
N ASP A 539 22.29 -10.75 -33.54
CA ASP A 539 21.92 -11.94 -34.34
C ASP A 539 23.15 -12.87 -34.44
N ARG A 540 23.14 -13.96 -33.60
CA ARG A 540 24.25 -14.91 -33.45
C ARG A 540 23.90 -16.26 -34.07
#